data_f342b877be4c7940ddfccc303e3872e6
#
_entry.id   f342b877be4c7940ddfccc303e3872e6
#
_cell.length_a   1.000
_cell.length_b   1.000
_cell.length_c   1.000
_cell.angle_alpha   90.00
_cell.angle_beta   90.00
_cell.angle_gamma   90.00
#
_symmetry.space_group_name_H-M   'P 1'
#
loop_
_entity.id
_entity.type
_entity.pdbx_description
1 polymer ?
#
loop_
_entity_poly.entity_id
_entity_poly.type
_entity_poly.pdbx_seq_one_letter_code
_entity_poly.pdbx_strand_id
1 'polypeptide(L)'
;MMAVVTLIATVTFAANPLKVVNGDKKFFKNAEGTVFLEIVYDEGATFDDKMPLAQKYDNLEEKATIAYDGFIEEFCERNKKLQFVKNEEEATYKITIKVTKVDEFINVMGFIPGPCIRVWGTFTVTDAKNGETLLVVNIDEIDGGSAPTTDRAFNDTFGELGQAIAKLK
;
A
#
# COMPACT_ATOMS: atom_id res chain seq x y z
N MET A 1 -1.84 54.57 8.13
CA MET A 1 -0.89 53.56 7.66
C MET A 1 -1.55 52.21 7.83
N MET A 2 -2.18 51.66 6.76
CA MET A 2 -2.84 50.32 6.83
C MET A 2 -1.82 49.26 6.40
N ALA A 3 -1.53 48.33 7.29
CA ALA A 3 -0.71 47.19 6.97
C ALA A 3 -1.55 46.13 6.24
N VAL A 4 -1.24 45.87 4.98
CA VAL A 4 -1.82 44.76 4.21
C VAL A 4 -1.08 43.48 4.59
N VAL A 5 -1.73 42.61 5.35
CA VAL A 5 -1.22 41.25 5.63
C VAL A 5 -1.57 40.35 4.44
N THR A 6 -0.59 40.08 3.59
CA THR A 6 -0.74 39.14 2.49
C THR A 6 -0.63 37.70 3.05
N LEU A 7 -1.76 37.03 3.15
CA LEU A 7 -1.81 35.60 3.53
C LEU A 7 -1.35 34.78 2.31
N ILE A 8 -0.11 34.29 2.33
CA ILE A 8 0.40 33.36 1.32
C ILE A 8 -0.12 31.97 1.71
N ALA A 9 -1.19 31.52 1.05
CA ALA A 9 -1.61 30.14 1.13
C ALA A 9 -0.59 29.27 0.38
N THR A 10 0.26 28.57 1.13
CA THR A 10 1.12 27.51 0.57
C THR A 10 0.23 26.33 0.23
N VAL A 11 -0.03 26.14 -1.06
CA VAL A 11 -0.66 24.92 -1.57
C VAL A 11 0.41 23.82 -1.50
N THR A 12 0.40 23.03 -0.45
CA THR A 12 1.16 21.78 -0.40
C THR A 12 0.47 20.80 -1.33
N PHE A 13 1.05 20.57 -2.52
CA PHE A 13 0.70 19.42 -3.33
C PHE A 13 1.11 18.18 -2.53
N ALA A 14 0.14 17.35 -2.15
CA ALA A 14 0.42 16.05 -1.60
C ALA A 14 1.31 15.30 -2.62
N ALA A 15 2.52 14.92 -2.22
CA ALA A 15 3.39 14.14 -3.06
C ALA A 15 2.69 12.81 -3.37
N ASN A 16 2.81 12.33 -4.63
CA ASN A 16 2.24 11.05 -4.98
C ASN A 16 2.91 9.96 -4.12
N PRO A 17 2.16 9.22 -3.29
CA PRO A 17 2.74 8.21 -2.39
C PRO A 17 3.38 7.04 -3.14
N LEU A 18 3.15 6.93 -4.45
CA LEU A 18 3.69 5.87 -5.29
C LEU A 18 4.69 6.42 -6.30
N LYS A 19 5.93 5.94 -6.23
CA LYS A 19 6.99 6.29 -7.18
C LYS A 19 7.47 5.06 -7.92
N VAL A 20 7.17 4.99 -9.22
CA VAL A 20 7.74 3.95 -10.08
C VAL A 20 9.24 4.19 -10.23
N VAL A 21 10.05 3.20 -9.84
CA VAL A 21 11.52 3.24 -9.89
C VAL A 21 12.09 2.34 -10.98
N ASN A 22 11.32 1.34 -11.41
CA ASN A 22 11.68 0.47 -12.53
C ASN A 22 10.43 -0.05 -13.24
N GLY A 23 10.50 -0.32 -14.53
CA GLY A 23 9.42 -0.90 -15.35
C GLY A 23 8.45 0.12 -15.95
N ASP A 24 7.40 -0.40 -16.58
CA ASP A 24 6.40 0.42 -17.28
C ASP A 24 5.27 0.84 -16.34
N LYS A 25 5.06 2.14 -16.17
CA LYS A 25 3.94 2.70 -15.40
C LYS A 25 2.57 2.21 -15.90
N LYS A 26 2.46 1.87 -17.18
CA LYS A 26 1.24 1.37 -17.80
C LYS A 26 1.07 -0.15 -17.68
N PHE A 27 1.92 -0.83 -16.89
CA PHE A 27 1.88 -2.27 -16.74
C PHE A 27 0.46 -2.78 -16.49
N PHE A 28 -0.23 -2.27 -15.47
CA PHE A 28 -1.57 -2.73 -15.11
C PHE A 28 -2.67 -2.38 -16.13
N LYS A 29 -2.44 -1.42 -17.01
CA LYS A 29 -3.35 -1.13 -18.12
C LYS A 29 -3.31 -2.22 -19.18
N ASN A 30 -2.15 -2.81 -19.39
CA ASN A 30 -1.86 -3.73 -20.50
C ASN A 30 -1.82 -5.21 -20.05
N ALA A 31 -1.49 -5.48 -18.77
CA ALA A 31 -1.36 -6.82 -18.23
C ALA A 31 -2.72 -7.54 -18.15
N GLU A 32 -2.72 -8.82 -18.49
CA GLU A 32 -3.84 -9.75 -18.40
C GLU A 32 -3.34 -11.10 -17.90
N GLY A 33 -4.16 -11.83 -17.13
CA GLY A 33 -3.81 -13.16 -16.63
C GLY A 33 -4.01 -13.33 -15.13
N THR A 34 -3.24 -14.24 -14.54
CA THR A 34 -3.34 -14.60 -13.13
C THR A 34 -2.23 -13.99 -12.30
N VAL A 35 -2.53 -13.65 -11.05
CA VAL A 35 -1.62 -12.98 -10.13
C VAL A 35 -1.59 -13.73 -8.81
N PHE A 36 -0.40 -14.07 -8.33
CA PHE A 36 -0.17 -14.45 -6.95
C PHE A 36 0.30 -13.22 -6.16
N LEU A 37 -0.38 -12.90 -5.07
CA LEU A 37 -0.03 -11.78 -4.18
C LEU A 37 0.59 -12.31 -2.90
N GLU A 38 1.73 -11.76 -2.54
CA GLU A 38 2.42 -11.99 -1.29
C GLU A 38 2.65 -10.65 -0.57
N ILE A 39 2.27 -10.57 0.71
CA ILE A 39 2.55 -9.41 1.57
C ILE A 39 3.51 -9.86 2.65
N VAL A 40 4.69 -9.26 2.69
CA VAL A 40 5.74 -9.61 3.65
C VAL A 40 6.20 -8.38 4.42
N TYR A 41 6.51 -8.58 5.69
CA TYR A 41 7.18 -7.57 6.51
C TYR A 41 8.68 -7.82 6.48
N ASP A 42 9.47 -6.79 6.17
CA ASP A 42 10.92 -6.91 6.19
C ASP A 42 11.41 -7.31 7.60
N GLU A 43 12.46 -8.08 7.69
CA GLU A 43 13.07 -8.45 8.98
C GLU A 43 13.47 -7.22 9.81
N GLY A 44 13.87 -6.14 9.13
CA GLY A 44 14.18 -4.84 9.71
C GLY A 44 13.00 -3.89 9.80
N ALA A 45 11.75 -4.33 9.53
CA ALA A 45 10.58 -3.47 9.56
C ALA A 45 10.37 -2.83 10.93
N THR A 46 10.09 -1.52 10.92
CA THR A 46 9.94 -0.73 12.14
C THR A 46 8.51 -0.25 12.35
N PHE A 47 8.18 -0.05 13.61
CA PHE A 47 7.00 0.69 14.04
C PHE A 47 7.44 2.10 14.49
N ASP A 48 6.91 3.13 13.80
CA ASP A 48 7.14 4.56 14.10
C ASP A 48 8.66 4.92 14.22
N ASP A 49 9.52 4.23 13.43
CA ASP A 49 10.99 4.34 13.48
C ASP A 49 11.61 4.11 14.87
N LYS A 50 10.86 3.56 15.84
CA LYS A 50 11.29 3.45 17.25
C LYS A 50 11.54 2.03 17.71
N MET A 51 10.79 1.07 17.18
CA MET A 51 10.90 -0.32 17.60
C MET A 51 10.69 -1.28 16.43
N PRO A 52 11.18 -2.53 16.52
CA PRO A 52 10.85 -3.57 15.56
C PRO A 52 9.33 -3.80 15.47
N LEU A 53 8.81 -3.95 14.26
CA LEU A 53 7.38 -4.13 14.02
C LEU A 53 6.82 -5.36 14.76
N ALA A 54 7.60 -6.45 14.82
CA ALA A 54 7.24 -7.68 15.53
C ALA A 54 7.10 -7.51 17.06
N GLN A 55 7.59 -6.41 17.63
CA GLN A 55 7.35 -6.07 19.05
C GLN A 55 6.03 -5.32 19.26
N LYS A 56 5.50 -4.70 18.23
CA LYS A 56 4.23 -3.97 18.28
C LYS A 56 3.03 -4.89 18.02
N TYR A 57 3.17 -5.80 17.07
CA TYR A 57 2.10 -6.70 16.66
C TYR A 57 2.53 -8.16 16.84
N ASP A 58 1.82 -8.87 17.70
CA ASP A 58 2.13 -10.26 18.09
C ASP A 58 1.92 -11.25 16.92
N ASN A 59 1.07 -10.88 15.95
CA ASN A 59 0.72 -11.73 14.80
C ASN A 59 0.78 -10.95 13.49
N LEU A 60 1.96 -10.88 12.89
CA LEU A 60 2.15 -10.23 11.59
C LEU A 60 1.52 -11.01 10.43
N GLU A 61 1.35 -12.33 10.54
CA GLU A 61 0.68 -13.13 9.51
C GLU A 61 -0.82 -12.79 9.42
N GLU A 62 -1.46 -12.57 10.57
CA GLU A 62 -2.86 -12.10 10.60
C GLU A 62 -2.98 -10.71 9.98
N LYS A 63 -2.04 -9.80 10.29
CA LYS A 63 -2.02 -8.48 9.66
C LYS A 63 -1.79 -8.55 8.15
N ALA A 64 -0.94 -9.47 7.68
CA ALA A 64 -0.75 -9.71 6.24
C ALA A 64 -2.03 -10.24 5.58
N THR A 65 -2.79 -11.11 6.25
CA THR A 65 -4.07 -11.60 5.74
C THR A 65 -5.10 -10.48 5.61
N ILE A 66 -5.24 -9.64 6.64
CA ILE A 66 -6.13 -8.48 6.62
C ILE A 66 -5.75 -7.49 5.49
N ALA A 67 -4.46 -7.25 5.33
CA ALA A 67 -3.91 -6.40 4.29
C ALA A 67 -4.16 -6.98 2.88
N TYR A 68 -4.01 -8.30 2.72
CA TYR A 68 -4.29 -9.02 1.48
C TYR A 68 -5.74 -8.84 1.05
N ASP A 69 -6.69 -9.02 1.96
CA ASP A 69 -8.12 -8.89 1.66
C ASP A 69 -8.46 -7.47 1.20
N GLY A 70 -7.98 -6.45 1.92
CA GLY A 70 -8.20 -5.05 1.57
C GLY A 70 -7.60 -4.69 0.22
N PHE A 71 -6.36 -5.11 -0.05
CA PHE A 71 -5.69 -4.85 -1.33
C PHE A 71 -6.47 -5.45 -2.52
N ILE A 72 -6.85 -6.73 -2.43
CA ILE A 72 -7.53 -7.42 -3.53
C ILE A 72 -8.90 -6.82 -3.80
N GLU A 73 -9.68 -6.53 -2.76
CA GLU A 73 -11.02 -5.95 -2.91
C GLU A 73 -10.98 -4.70 -3.79
N GLU A 74 -10.19 -3.72 -3.39
CA GLU A 74 -10.10 -2.43 -4.07
C GLU A 74 -9.36 -2.49 -5.41
N PHE A 75 -8.31 -3.31 -5.52
CA PHE A 75 -7.61 -3.52 -6.79
C PHE A 75 -8.54 -4.12 -7.84
N CYS A 76 -9.27 -5.19 -7.48
CA CYS A 76 -10.19 -5.88 -8.40
C CYS A 76 -11.40 -5.02 -8.79
N GLU A 77 -11.80 -4.05 -8.00
CA GLU A 77 -12.81 -3.09 -8.42
C GLU A 77 -12.37 -2.26 -9.64
N ARG A 78 -11.10 -1.94 -9.72
CA ARG A 78 -10.49 -1.07 -10.73
C ARG A 78 -9.87 -1.83 -11.91
N ASN A 79 -9.35 -3.03 -11.66
CA ASN A 79 -8.71 -3.86 -12.68
C ASN A 79 -9.44 -5.21 -12.80
N LYS A 80 -10.17 -5.42 -13.91
CA LYS A 80 -10.91 -6.65 -14.18
C LYS A 80 -10.15 -7.65 -15.06
N LYS A 81 -8.94 -7.31 -15.50
CA LYS A 81 -8.13 -8.12 -16.42
C LYS A 81 -7.22 -9.11 -15.70
N LEU A 82 -6.88 -8.81 -14.45
CA LEU A 82 -6.05 -9.65 -13.61
C LEU A 82 -6.91 -10.41 -12.59
N GLN A 83 -6.64 -11.70 -12.42
CA GLN A 83 -7.35 -12.57 -11.49
C GLN A 83 -6.37 -13.09 -10.45
N PHE A 84 -6.68 -12.90 -9.17
CA PHE A 84 -5.85 -13.40 -8.09
C PHE A 84 -6.04 -14.90 -7.88
N VAL A 85 -4.92 -15.60 -7.74
CA VAL A 85 -4.85 -17.04 -7.46
C VAL A 85 -4.18 -17.29 -6.12
N LYS A 86 -4.49 -18.42 -5.49
CA LYS A 86 -3.93 -18.80 -4.18
C LYS A 86 -2.60 -19.55 -4.29
N ASN A 87 -2.33 -20.11 -5.46
CA ASN A 87 -1.14 -20.91 -5.70
C ASN A 87 -0.21 -20.16 -6.67
N GLU A 88 1.05 -19.97 -6.28
CA GLU A 88 2.06 -19.29 -7.09
C GLU A 88 2.31 -20.01 -8.43
N GLU A 89 2.20 -21.36 -8.44
CA GLU A 89 2.39 -22.15 -9.66
C GLU A 89 1.35 -21.88 -10.76
N GLU A 90 0.19 -21.34 -10.39
CA GLU A 90 -0.89 -20.98 -11.34
C GLU A 90 -0.79 -19.55 -11.84
N ALA A 91 0.17 -18.78 -11.32
CA ALA A 91 0.28 -17.37 -11.61
C ALA A 91 1.07 -17.08 -12.90
N THR A 92 0.62 -16.07 -13.63
CA THR A 92 1.39 -15.43 -14.70
C THR A 92 2.36 -14.42 -14.11
N TYR A 93 1.92 -13.71 -13.07
CA TYR A 93 2.68 -12.68 -12.36
C TYR A 93 2.69 -12.94 -10.87
N LYS A 94 3.83 -12.67 -10.23
CA LYS A 94 3.92 -12.57 -8.77
C LYS A 94 4.01 -11.11 -8.37
N ILE A 95 3.14 -10.69 -7.46
CA ILE A 95 3.20 -9.40 -6.78
C ILE A 95 3.72 -9.62 -5.36
N THR A 96 4.78 -8.91 -5.00
CA THR A 96 5.28 -8.87 -3.62
C THR A 96 5.17 -7.45 -3.08
N ILE A 97 4.43 -7.28 -1.99
CA ILE A 97 4.40 -6.04 -1.20
C ILE A 97 5.29 -6.26 0.00
N LYS A 98 6.45 -5.61 0.01
CA LYS A 98 7.41 -5.66 1.11
C LYS A 98 7.27 -4.42 1.97
N VAL A 99 6.71 -4.58 3.17
CA VAL A 99 6.51 -3.50 4.15
C VAL A 99 7.79 -3.30 4.94
N THR A 100 8.30 -2.07 4.98
CA THR A 100 9.52 -1.71 5.72
C THR A 100 9.23 -0.89 6.97
N LYS A 101 8.08 -0.20 7.00
CA LYS A 101 7.66 0.60 8.14
C LYS A 101 6.16 0.66 8.23
N VAL A 102 5.65 0.63 9.45
CA VAL A 102 4.27 0.92 9.80
C VAL A 102 4.25 2.01 10.87
N ASP A 103 3.34 2.94 10.77
CA ASP A 103 3.03 3.93 11.80
C ASP A 103 1.54 3.87 12.14
N GLU A 104 1.19 4.11 13.39
CA GLU A 104 -0.18 4.17 13.87
C GLU A 104 -0.38 5.43 14.70
N PHE A 105 -1.38 6.22 14.35
CA PHE A 105 -1.77 7.39 15.13
C PHE A 105 -3.29 7.43 15.30
N ILE A 106 -3.73 8.11 16.34
CA ILE A 106 -5.17 8.30 16.57
C ILE A 106 -5.58 9.63 15.92
N ASN A 107 -6.45 9.54 14.92
CA ASN A 107 -7.05 10.73 14.35
C ASN A 107 -8.29 11.12 15.18
N VAL A 108 -8.14 12.21 15.94
CA VAL A 108 -9.21 12.75 16.80
C VAL A 108 -10.07 13.81 16.11
N MET A 109 -9.64 14.29 14.95
CA MET A 109 -10.30 15.38 14.20
C MET A 109 -11.07 14.87 12.98
N GLY A 110 -11.03 13.57 12.69
CA GLY A 110 -11.74 12.94 11.58
C GLY A 110 -13.23 12.77 11.87
N PHE A 111 -14.01 12.48 10.81
CA PHE A 111 -15.45 12.21 10.92
C PHE A 111 -15.74 10.96 11.78
N ILE A 112 -14.81 10.02 11.78
CA ILE A 112 -14.78 8.84 12.67
C ILE A 112 -13.44 8.92 13.42
N PRO A 113 -13.43 9.26 14.73
CA PRO A 113 -12.21 9.17 15.53
C PRO A 113 -11.75 7.72 15.65
N GLY A 114 -10.46 7.47 15.42
CA GLY A 114 -9.93 6.11 15.50
C GLY A 114 -8.51 5.98 15.00
N PRO A 115 -7.95 4.75 15.02
CA PRO A 115 -6.63 4.48 14.51
C PRO A 115 -6.54 4.74 13.00
N CYS A 116 -5.42 5.32 12.59
CA CYS A 116 -4.96 5.47 11.23
C CYS A 116 -3.66 4.69 11.09
N ILE A 117 -3.54 3.87 10.08
CA ILE A 117 -2.32 3.14 9.76
C ILE A 117 -1.66 3.77 8.55
N ARG A 118 -0.36 4.01 8.63
CA ARG A 118 0.47 4.41 7.50
C ARG A 118 1.50 3.33 7.20
N VAL A 119 1.76 3.12 5.92
CA VAL A 119 2.65 2.07 5.45
C VAL A 119 3.66 2.63 4.46
N TRP A 120 4.92 2.19 4.61
CA TRP A 120 6.03 2.41 3.68
C TRP A 120 6.59 1.07 3.23
N GLY A 121 7.12 1.02 2.03
CA GLY A 121 7.71 -0.20 1.52
C GLY A 121 7.96 -0.19 0.04
N THR A 122 7.96 -1.38 -0.55
CA THR A 122 8.09 -1.58 -1.99
C THR A 122 7.02 -2.53 -2.50
N PHE A 123 6.54 -2.23 -3.70
CA PHE A 123 5.65 -3.08 -4.46
C PHE A 123 6.41 -3.56 -5.70
N THR A 124 6.52 -4.86 -5.89
CA THR A 124 7.27 -5.46 -7.01
C THR A 124 6.37 -6.42 -7.77
N VAL A 125 6.43 -6.35 -9.10
CA VAL A 125 5.83 -7.34 -10.00
C VAL A 125 6.94 -8.10 -10.70
N THR A 126 6.88 -9.42 -10.66
CA THR A 126 7.76 -10.30 -11.40
C THR A 126 6.96 -11.22 -12.32
N ASP A 127 7.55 -11.63 -13.41
CA ASP A 127 7.06 -12.77 -14.20
C ASP A 127 7.23 -14.05 -13.35
N ALA A 128 6.13 -14.78 -13.11
CA ALA A 128 6.15 -15.93 -12.23
C ALA A 128 6.96 -17.12 -12.77
N LYS A 129 7.22 -17.18 -14.09
CA LYS A 129 7.92 -18.30 -14.72
C LYS A 129 9.43 -18.15 -14.69
N ASN A 130 9.93 -16.94 -14.90
CA ASN A 130 11.37 -16.70 -15.04
C ASN A 130 11.96 -15.78 -13.96
N GLY A 131 11.11 -15.20 -13.09
CA GLY A 131 11.52 -14.31 -12.01
C GLY A 131 11.95 -12.91 -12.48
N GLU A 132 11.74 -12.56 -13.76
CA GLU A 132 12.10 -11.25 -14.28
C GLU A 132 11.27 -10.14 -13.59
N THR A 133 11.95 -9.09 -13.14
CA THR A 133 11.27 -7.94 -12.54
C THR A 133 10.68 -7.05 -13.62
N LEU A 134 9.37 -6.91 -13.64
CA LEU A 134 8.59 -6.16 -14.62
C LEU A 134 8.25 -4.74 -14.15
N LEU A 135 8.03 -4.58 -12.83
CA LEU A 135 7.68 -3.29 -12.24
C LEU A 135 8.16 -3.22 -10.79
N VAL A 136 8.72 -2.08 -10.40
CA VAL A 136 9.03 -1.76 -9.00
C VAL A 136 8.49 -0.37 -8.69
N VAL A 137 7.72 -0.29 -7.59
CA VAL A 137 7.15 0.95 -7.08
C VAL A 137 7.56 1.14 -5.63
N ASN A 138 8.14 2.27 -5.29
CA ASN A 138 8.31 2.66 -3.90
C ASN A 138 6.99 3.18 -3.36
N ILE A 139 6.64 2.73 -2.17
CA ILE A 139 5.51 3.19 -1.38
C ILE A 139 6.06 4.15 -0.34
N ASP A 140 5.72 5.43 -0.47
CA ASP A 140 6.16 6.50 0.43
C ASP A 140 4.94 7.10 1.12
N GLU A 141 4.60 6.54 2.27
CA GLU A 141 3.45 6.89 3.09
C GLU A 141 2.09 6.74 2.38
N ILE A 142 1.46 5.61 2.57
CA ILE A 142 0.06 5.42 2.19
C ILE A 142 -0.78 5.18 3.43
N ASP A 143 -1.95 5.81 3.52
CA ASP A 143 -2.93 5.58 4.58
C ASP A 143 -4.35 5.46 4.01
N GLY A 144 -5.20 4.71 4.70
CA GLY A 144 -6.63 4.52 4.38
C GLY A 144 -7.56 5.41 5.20
N GLY A 145 -7.00 6.38 5.94
CA GLY A 145 -7.76 7.22 6.86
C GLY A 145 -8.03 6.55 8.22
N SER A 146 -8.88 7.16 9.02
CA SER A 146 -9.23 6.65 10.35
C SER A 146 -10.34 5.61 10.30
N ALA A 147 -10.20 4.55 11.10
CA ALA A 147 -11.11 3.43 11.17
C ALA A 147 -11.52 3.11 12.62
N PRO A 148 -12.62 2.33 12.84
CA PRO A 148 -13.07 1.98 14.19
C PRO A 148 -12.08 1.09 14.95
N THR A 149 -11.27 0.30 14.25
CA THR A 149 -10.28 -0.61 14.84
C THR A 149 -8.99 -0.59 14.05
N THR A 150 -7.88 -1.01 14.68
CA THR A 150 -6.57 -1.15 14.01
C THR A 150 -6.64 -2.11 12.82
N ASP A 151 -7.36 -3.24 12.93
CA ASP A 151 -7.51 -4.19 11.83
C ASP A 151 -8.25 -3.58 10.63
N ARG A 152 -9.31 -2.84 10.89
CA ARG A 152 -10.01 -2.12 9.82
C ARG A 152 -9.12 -1.05 9.21
N ALA A 153 -8.31 -0.35 9.99
CA ALA A 153 -7.34 0.62 9.47
C ALA A 153 -6.28 -0.04 8.58
N PHE A 154 -5.79 -1.25 8.93
CA PHE A 154 -4.92 -2.03 8.04
C PHE A 154 -5.61 -2.39 6.73
N ASN A 155 -6.83 -2.93 6.80
CA ASN A 155 -7.61 -3.29 5.61
C ASN A 155 -7.80 -2.09 4.68
N ASP A 156 -8.25 -0.95 5.22
CA ASP A 156 -8.49 0.28 4.46
C ASP A 156 -7.20 0.85 3.85
N THR A 157 -6.07 0.81 4.57
CA THR A 157 -4.77 1.28 4.07
C THR A 157 -4.29 0.45 2.89
N PHE A 158 -4.38 -0.88 2.97
CA PHE A 158 -4.01 -1.73 1.84
C PHE A 158 -5.05 -1.70 0.71
N GLY A 159 -6.30 -1.42 1.02
CA GLY A 159 -7.32 -1.11 0.02
C GLY A 159 -6.96 0.15 -0.78
N GLU A 160 -6.58 1.24 -0.11
CA GLU A 160 -6.11 2.46 -0.79
C GLU A 160 -4.85 2.20 -1.63
N LEU A 161 -3.91 1.37 -1.14
CA LEU A 161 -2.76 0.92 -1.93
C LEU A 161 -3.21 0.17 -3.19
N GLY A 162 -4.13 -0.79 -3.08
CA GLY A 162 -4.67 -1.56 -4.19
C GLY A 162 -5.31 -0.66 -5.25
N GLN A 163 -6.12 0.30 -4.81
CA GLN A 163 -6.75 1.29 -5.68
C GLN A 163 -5.71 2.18 -6.39
N ALA A 164 -4.70 2.65 -5.66
CA ALA A 164 -3.66 3.54 -6.21
C ALA A 164 -2.77 2.80 -7.22
N ILE A 165 -2.39 1.55 -6.94
CA ILE A 165 -1.62 0.70 -7.87
C ILE A 165 -2.42 0.41 -9.15
N ALA A 166 -3.70 0.08 -9.05
CA ALA A 166 -4.54 -0.17 -10.22
C ALA A 166 -4.71 1.06 -11.15
N LYS A 167 -4.52 2.26 -10.61
CA LYS A 167 -4.61 3.54 -11.33
C LYS A 167 -3.26 4.02 -11.88
N LEU A 168 -2.15 3.33 -11.69
CA LEU A 168 -0.84 3.73 -12.24
C LEU A 168 -0.91 3.93 -13.76
N LYS A 169 -0.38 5.08 -14.23
CA LYS A 169 -0.47 5.52 -15.63
C LYS A 169 0.90 6.00 -16.15
#